data_59549483dacbebef3f731b8bb23d8256
#
_entry.id   59549483dacbebef3f731b8bb23d8256
#
_cell.length_a   1.000
_cell.length_b   1.000
_cell.length_c   1.000
_cell.angle_alpha   90.00
_cell.angle_beta   90.00
_cell.angle_gamma   90.00
#
_symmetry.space_group_name_H-M   'P 1'
#
loop_
_entity.id
_entity.type
_entity.pdbx_description
1 polymer ?
#
loop_
_entity_poly.entity_id
_entity_poly.type
_entity_poly.pdbx_seq_one_letter_code
_entity_poly.pdbx_strand_id
1 'polypeptide(L)'
;MRSLYQRHGSLVALGPVTFGEPTKLHVLAVGPDYNRQILGDPALFRPTGILLRGPDNSAQRRVRFGLTRMVGTQHRQQRQLVMPAFHRTAVRGYHNLMIDHTTATLGRWRTGRHYDIYAEMRLLSLRVASAVLFSHDPAEALGIGHTINEWLGRNFARTVWGFPVNLPGTPYRGLLRSAERIEESILAMIAKRRSSADQHSDVLSLLMEARDDENYCMTDTELVGQTTILFMASFETVAAALTWTLFLLAQHPEIMHALMNEFDAVLAGDLPEVEQLARLPRLDSVIKESMRILPPVPYTIHSTMRRLKLGPFALTHGARVINSHYLTHHLPELYPEPERFRPARWTEIDPNQYEYLPFSAGPRTCIGAAFATQFLKVSLSMMLQRFRFAVVPGTRIDRMVRITMQPRHGLPMSIFENDRKFAGSEVRGQIREMVTLP
;
A
#
# COMPACT_ATOMS: atom_id res chain seq x y z
N MET A 1 9.61 10.29 15.64
CA MET A 1 8.29 10.97 15.59
C MET A 1 7.52 10.84 16.88
N ARG A 2 7.35 9.64 17.47
CA ARG A 2 6.60 9.46 18.75
C ARG A 2 7.16 10.32 19.90
N SER A 3 8.45 10.32 20.11
CA SER A 3 9.09 11.16 21.15
C SER A 3 8.93 12.66 20.92
N LEU A 4 8.85 13.10 19.67
CA LEU A 4 8.58 14.49 19.33
C LEU A 4 7.12 14.85 19.66
N TYR A 5 6.17 13.99 19.27
CA TYR A 5 4.77 14.17 19.63
C TYR A 5 4.56 14.25 21.15
N GLN A 6 5.16 13.30 21.89
CA GLN A 6 5.05 13.25 23.36
C GLN A 6 5.61 14.49 24.06
N ARG A 7 6.65 15.13 23.50
CA ARG A 7 7.28 16.33 24.09
C ARG A 7 6.64 17.64 23.65
N HIS A 8 6.11 17.69 22.43
CA HIS A 8 5.76 18.96 21.76
C HIS A 8 4.31 19.01 21.25
N GLY A 9 3.53 17.93 21.44
CA GLY A 9 2.13 17.86 21.03
C GLY A 9 1.90 17.57 19.54
N SER A 10 0.71 17.88 19.07
CA SER A 10 0.17 17.46 17.77
C SER A 10 0.77 18.17 16.55
N LEU A 11 1.50 19.26 16.75
CA LEU A 11 2.14 19.99 15.66
C LEU A 11 3.55 20.43 16.06
N VAL A 12 4.55 19.88 15.34
CA VAL A 12 5.96 20.04 15.69
C VAL A 12 6.76 20.57 14.52
N ALA A 13 7.46 21.71 14.70
CA ALA A 13 8.44 22.17 13.72
C ALA A 13 9.73 21.37 13.84
N LEU A 14 10.19 20.81 12.74
CA LEU A 14 11.40 19.97 12.68
C LEU A 14 12.66 20.75 12.31
N GLY A 15 12.55 22.09 12.19
CA GLY A 15 13.62 22.96 11.73
C GLY A 15 13.90 22.89 10.22
N PRO A 16 14.83 23.70 9.70
CA PRO A 16 15.22 23.62 8.31
C PRO A 16 16.04 22.33 8.09
N VAL A 17 15.49 21.39 7.34
CA VAL A 17 16.28 20.23 6.87
C VAL A 17 16.89 20.63 5.53
N THR A 18 18.19 20.74 5.50
CA THR A 18 18.98 21.03 4.31
C THR A 18 19.06 19.80 3.39
N PHE A 19 18.02 19.59 2.60
CA PHE A 19 18.14 18.83 1.36
C PHE A 19 17.97 19.83 0.19
N GLY A 20 19.00 20.62 -0.06
CA GLY A 20 19.11 21.50 -1.23
C GLY A 20 18.28 22.80 -1.20
N GLU A 21 17.48 23.06 -0.15
CA GLU A 21 16.75 24.33 -0.01
C GLU A 21 16.74 24.79 1.46
N PRO A 22 17.57 25.75 1.84
CA PRO A 22 17.86 26.08 3.25
C PRO A 22 16.75 26.78 4.03
N THR A 23 15.62 27.09 3.43
CA THR A 23 14.60 27.96 4.04
C THR A 23 13.21 27.35 4.23
N LYS A 24 13.01 26.05 3.90
CA LYS A 24 11.69 25.42 4.01
C LYS A 24 11.51 24.69 5.34
N LEU A 25 10.61 25.19 6.16
CA LEU A 25 10.21 24.57 7.41
C LEU A 25 9.57 23.20 7.15
N HIS A 26 9.98 22.20 7.92
CA HIS A 26 9.32 20.90 7.98
C HIS A 26 8.47 20.82 9.24
N VAL A 27 7.23 20.39 9.11
CA VAL A 27 6.28 20.27 10.21
C VAL A 27 5.74 18.85 10.28
N LEU A 28 5.76 18.25 11.47
CA LEU A 28 5.04 17.03 11.77
C LEU A 28 3.66 17.40 12.30
N ALA A 29 2.61 16.87 11.68
CA ALA A 29 1.22 17.06 12.06
C ALA A 29 0.57 15.71 12.43
N VAL A 30 -0.18 15.70 13.54
CA VAL A 30 -0.81 14.53 14.15
C VAL A 30 -2.22 14.89 14.61
N GLY A 31 -3.17 14.00 14.41
CA GLY A 31 -4.54 14.12 14.93
C GLY A 31 -5.56 14.60 13.90
N PRO A 32 -6.86 14.38 14.19
CA PRO A 32 -7.95 14.53 13.23
C PRO A 32 -8.08 15.94 12.65
N ASP A 33 -7.86 16.97 13.45
CA ASP A 33 -8.00 18.34 13.03
C ASP A 33 -6.97 18.74 11.97
N TYR A 34 -5.70 18.33 12.17
CA TYR A 34 -4.67 18.55 11.18
C TYR A 34 -4.82 17.64 9.98
N ASN A 35 -5.28 16.40 10.17
CA ASN A 35 -5.61 15.48 9.07
C ASN A 35 -6.68 16.10 8.16
N ARG A 36 -7.74 16.66 8.75
CA ARG A 36 -8.82 17.33 8.00
C ARG A 36 -8.31 18.52 7.22
N GLN A 37 -7.49 19.38 7.83
CA GLN A 37 -6.92 20.55 7.15
C GLN A 37 -6.00 20.14 5.99
N ILE A 38 -5.13 19.14 6.20
CA ILE A 38 -4.10 18.74 5.24
C ILE A 38 -4.67 17.88 4.10
N LEU A 39 -5.49 16.88 4.44
CA LEU A 39 -6.02 15.92 3.48
C LEU A 39 -7.31 16.43 2.81
N GLY A 40 -8.05 17.32 3.46
CA GLY A 40 -9.29 17.89 2.95
C GLY A 40 -9.08 18.94 1.88
N ASP A 41 -7.94 19.64 1.86
CA ASP A 41 -7.65 20.71 0.90
C ASP A 41 -6.39 20.44 0.07
N PRO A 42 -6.51 19.67 -1.02
CA PRO A 42 -5.38 19.40 -1.92
C PRO A 42 -4.94 20.61 -2.76
N ALA A 43 -5.69 21.73 -2.76
CA ALA A 43 -5.27 22.96 -3.38
C ALA A 43 -4.24 23.72 -2.51
N LEU A 44 -4.34 23.57 -1.19
CA LEU A 44 -3.37 24.10 -0.23
C LEU A 44 -2.22 23.16 0.07
N PHE A 45 -2.48 21.84 0.13
CA PHE A 45 -1.52 20.81 0.52
C PHE A 45 -1.37 19.75 -0.57
N ARG A 46 -0.36 19.94 -1.42
CA ARG A 46 -0.07 19.02 -2.53
C ARG A 46 0.75 17.84 -2.03
N PRO A 47 0.34 16.57 -2.28
CA PRO A 47 1.18 15.41 -1.99
C PRO A 47 2.54 15.53 -2.68
N THR A 48 3.62 15.28 -1.95
CA THR A 48 4.98 15.24 -2.50
C THR A 48 5.33 13.81 -2.88
N GLY A 49 5.78 13.64 -4.12
CA GLY A 49 6.28 12.33 -4.54
C GLY A 49 7.69 12.09 -4.03
N ILE A 50 7.94 10.83 -3.72
CA ILE A 50 9.22 10.32 -3.22
C ILE A 50 10.12 9.75 -4.33
N LEU A 51 9.60 9.62 -5.55
CA LEU A 51 10.35 9.13 -6.71
C LEU A 51 11.18 10.25 -7.35
N LEU A 52 12.38 9.93 -7.80
CA LEU A 52 13.25 10.87 -8.51
C LEU A 52 12.58 11.42 -9.77
N ARG A 53 12.77 12.72 -10.00
CA ARG A 53 12.09 13.41 -11.09
C ARG A 53 12.55 12.98 -12.48
N GLY A 54 13.83 12.70 -12.64
CA GLY A 54 14.43 12.43 -13.94
C GLY A 54 14.63 13.70 -14.80
N PRO A 55 15.40 13.59 -15.89
CA PRO A 55 15.56 14.64 -16.88
C PRO A 55 14.24 15.05 -17.53
N ASP A 56 14.19 16.24 -18.11
CA ASP A 56 13.06 16.67 -18.91
C ASP A 56 12.89 15.74 -20.12
N ASN A 57 11.67 15.49 -20.51
CA ASN A 57 11.27 14.59 -21.61
C ASN A 57 11.76 13.13 -21.51
N SER A 58 12.20 12.67 -20.32
CA SER A 58 12.61 11.28 -20.11
C SER A 58 11.45 10.34 -19.80
N ALA A 59 11.61 9.07 -20.14
CA ALA A 59 10.71 8.00 -19.71
C ALA A 59 10.50 8.01 -18.20
N GLN A 60 11.56 8.31 -17.42
CA GLN A 60 11.48 8.45 -15.96
C GLN A 60 10.42 9.47 -15.52
N ARG A 61 10.23 10.57 -16.26
CA ARG A 61 9.16 11.54 -15.97
C ARG A 61 7.78 11.01 -16.34
N ARG A 62 7.66 10.33 -17.46
CA ARG A 62 6.37 9.82 -17.96
C ARG A 62 5.85 8.67 -17.10
N VAL A 63 6.66 7.65 -16.84
CA VAL A 63 6.26 6.48 -16.01
C VAL A 63 5.86 6.82 -14.58
N ARG A 64 6.36 7.93 -14.03
CA ARG A 64 5.98 8.39 -12.68
C ARG A 64 4.81 9.37 -12.68
N PHE A 65 4.31 9.76 -13.83
CA PHE A 65 3.26 10.78 -13.96
C PHE A 65 1.89 10.14 -14.04
N GLY A 66 1.35 9.76 -12.90
CA GLY A 66 -0.01 9.24 -12.74
C GLY A 66 -0.76 10.00 -11.65
N LEU A 67 -1.90 9.48 -11.24
CA LEU A 67 -2.89 10.10 -10.35
C LEU A 67 -2.29 10.70 -9.07
N THR A 68 -1.28 10.07 -8.49
CA THR A 68 -0.61 10.54 -7.26
C THR A 68 0.14 11.86 -7.44
N ARG A 69 0.48 12.23 -8.69
CA ARG A 69 1.26 13.44 -9.02
C ARG A 69 0.43 14.55 -9.62
N MET A 70 -0.72 14.23 -10.15
CA MET A 70 -1.64 15.17 -10.77
C MET A 70 -2.31 16.06 -9.72
N VAL A 71 -2.71 17.26 -10.10
CA VAL A 71 -3.34 18.25 -9.19
C VAL A 71 -4.51 18.94 -9.85
N GLY A 72 -5.36 19.59 -9.06
CA GLY A 72 -6.47 20.43 -9.53
C GLY A 72 -7.44 19.67 -10.45
N THR A 73 -7.78 20.30 -11.56
CA THR A 73 -8.72 19.77 -12.56
C THR A 73 -8.21 18.47 -13.19
N GLN A 74 -6.91 18.41 -13.55
CA GLN A 74 -6.30 17.22 -14.12
C GLN A 74 -6.44 16.00 -13.19
N HIS A 75 -6.22 16.17 -11.87
CA HIS A 75 -6.42 15.07 -10.93
C HIS A 75 -7.88 14.61 -10.89
N ARG A 76 -8.84 15.55 -10.89
CA ARG A 76 -10.28 15.19 -10.85
C ARG A 76 -10.67 14.42 -12.10
N GLN A 77 -10.32 14.93 -13.28
CA GLN A 77 -10.60 14.28 -14.57
C GLN A 77 -10.00 12.88 -14.64
N GLN A 78 -8.71 12.75 -14.39
CA GLN A 78 -8.03 11.46 -14.43
C GLN A 78 -8.55 10.48 -13.37
N ARG A 79 -8.95 10.98 -12.19
CA ARG A 79 -9.58 10.14 -11.16
C ARG A 79 -10.93 9.61 -11.63
N GLN A 80 -11.75 10.39 -12.31
CA GLN A 80 -13.02 9.93 -12.89
C GLN A 80 -12.80 8.80 -13.90
N LEU A 81 -11.80 8.91 -14.76
CA LEU A 81 -11.45 7.88 -15.75
C LEU A 81 -10.91 6.58 -15.11
N VAL A 82 -10.16 6.70 -14.01
CA VAL A 82 -9.55 5.53 -13.32
C VAL A 82 -10.56 4.83 -12.41
N MET A 83 -11.50 5.57 -11.80
CA MET A 83 -12.38 5.05 -10.74
C MET A 83 -13.22 3.83 -11.15
N PRO A 84 -13.78 3.72 -12.38
CA PRO A 84 -14.56 2.56 -12.78
C PRO A 84 -13.81 1.23 -12.66
N ALA A 85 -12.51 1.20 -12.96
CA ALA A 85 -11.67 0.00 -12.86
C ALA A 85 -11.49 -0.50 -11.40
N PHE A 86 -11.78 0.33 -10.41
CA PHE A 86 -11.70 -0.01 -8.97
C PHE A 86 -13.04 0.06 -8.24
N HIS A 87 -14.14 0.26 -8.99
CA HIS A 87 -15.47 0.17 -8.42
C HIS A 87 -15.79 -1.28 -8.00
N ARG A 88 -16.67 -1.45 -7.02
CA ARG A 88 -17.01 -2.77 -6.45
C ARG A 88 -17.35 -3.82 -7.50
N THR A 89 -18.04 -3.43 -8.58
CA THR A 89 -18.42 -4.35 -9.68
C THR A 89 -17.17 -4.87 -10.41
N ALA A 90 -16.24 -3.99 -10.79
CA ALA A 90 -14.99 -4.40 -11.43
C ALA A 90 -14.13 -5.27 -10.50
N VAL A 91 -14.05 -4.89 -9.22
CA VAL A 91 -13.30 -5.64 -8.20
C VAL A 91 -13.85 -7.05 -8.00
N ARG A 92 -15.16 -7.25 -8.09
CA ARG A 92 -15.77 -8.60 -8.12
C ARG A 92 -15.26 -9.44 -9.30
N GLY A 93 -15.06 -8.84 -10.46
CA GLY A 93 -14.49 -9.51 -11.64
C GLY A 93 -13.04 -9.99 -11.44
N TYR A 94 -12.28 -9.36 -10.54
CA TYR A 94 -10.91 -9.79 -10.20
C TYR A 94 -10.82 -10.88 -9.15
N HIS A 95 -11.96 -11.31 -8.59
CA HIS A 95 -12.00 -12.27 -7.48
C HIS A 95 -11.31 -13.60 -7.82
N ASN A 96 -11.63 -14.20 -8.95
CA ASN A 96 -11.04 -15.47 -9.36
C ASN A 96 -9.53 -15.36 -9.57
N LEU A 97 -9.01 -14.25 -10.10
CA LEU A 97 -7.57 -14.02 -10.20
C LEU A 97 -6.90 -14.01 -8.81
N MET A 98 -7.55 -13.42 -7.80
CA MET A 98 -7.05 -13.46 -6.42
C MET A 98 -7.03 -14.89 -5.86
N ILE A 99 -8.09 -15.66 -6.09
CA ILE A 99 -8.18 -17.08 -5.69
C ILE A 99 -7.06 -17.89 -6.36
N ASP A 100 -6.94 -17.83 -7.68
CA ASP A 100 -5.99 -18.64 -8.46
C ASP A 100 -4.54 -18.38 -8.05
N HIS A 101 -4.14 -17.12 -7.94
CA HIS A 101 -2.79 -16.76 -7.52
C HIS A 101 -2.50 -17.09 -6.06
N THR A 102 -3.50 -17.00 -5.19
CA THR A 102 -3.38 -17.44 -3.79
C THR A 102 -3.24 -18.96 -3.74
N THR A 103 -4.08 -19.70 -4.44
CA THR A 103 -4.01 -21.18 -4.55
C THR A 103 -2.63 -21.62 -5.07
N ALA A 104 -2.15 -21.02 -6.14
CA ALA A 104 -0.82 -21.30 -6.69
C ALA A 104 0.32 -21.01 -5.69
N THR A 105 0.17 -19.97 -4.85
CA THR A 105 1.12 -19.66 -3.79
C THR A 105 1.08 -20.73 -2.69
N LEU A 106 -0.11 -21.07 -2.19
CA LEU A 106 -0.29 -22.09 -1.15
C LEU A 106 0.18 -23.47 -1.60
N GLY A 107 0.03 -23.81 -2.88
CA GLY A 107 0.47 -25.09 -3.46
C GLY A 107 1.99 -25.30 -3.43
N ARG A 108 2.78 -24.21 -3.33
CA ARG A 108 4.26 -24.29 -3.23
C ARG A 108 4.74 -24.47 -1.80
N TRP A 109 3.93 -24.11 -0.82
CA TRP A 109 4.34 -24.21 0.58
C TRP A 109 4.31 -25.65 1.07
N ARG A 110 5.25 -25.97 1.94
CA ARG A 110 5.38 -27.28 2.58
C ARG A 110 5.36 -27.11 4.09
N THR A 111 4.56 -27.90 4.76
CA THR A 111 4.49 -27.92 6.24
C THR A 111 5.84 -28.33 6.85
N GLY A 112 6.13 -27.79 8.03
CA GLY A 112 7.41 -27.97 8.71
C GLY A 112 8.58 -27.15 8.14
N ARG A 113 8.34 -26.29 7.14
CA ARG A 113 9.36 -25.41 6.56
C ARG A 113 9.20 -23.96 7.04
N HIS A 114 10.31 -23.23 6.97
CA HIS A 114 10.35 -21.79 7.24
C HIS A 114 10.32 -21.01 5.92
N TYR A 115 9.54 -19.93 5.89
CA TYR A 115 9.46 -19.01 4.77
C TYR A 115 9.62 -17.58 5.27
N ASP A 116 10.24 -16.73 4.47
CA ASP A 116 10.11 -15.28 4.67
C ASP A 116 8.73 -14.85 4.16
N ILE A 117 7.79 -14.73 5.10
CA ILE A 117 6.41 -14.39 4.76
C ILE A 117 6.30 -13.04 4.08
N TYR A 118 7.16 -12.07 4.39
CA TYR A 118 7.15 -10.79 3.67
C TYR A 118 7.52 -10.97 2.18
N ALA A 119 8.53 -11.77 1.89
CA ALA A 119 8.91 -12.08 0.52
C ALA A 119 7.81 -12.83 -0.24
N GLU A 120 7.14 -13.81 0.42
CA GLU A 120 6.01 -14.55 -0.15
C GLU A 120 4.81 -13.64 -0.43
N MET A 121 4.45 -12.75 0.50
CA MET A 121 3.35 -11.79 0.31
C MET A 121 3.65 -10.78 -0.80
N ARG A 122 4.91 -10.36 -0.93
CA ARG A 122 5.32 -9.50 -2.05
C ARG A 122 5.17 -10.22 -3.39
N LEU A 123 5.59 -11.48 -3.47
CA LEU A 123 5.49 -12.25 -4.71
C LEU A 123 4.02 -12.53 -5.08
N LEU A 124 3.18 -12.89 -4.11
CA LEU A 124 1.74 -13.05 -4.31
C LEU A 124 1.10 -11.74 -4.81
N SER A 125 1.36 -10.64 -4.11
CA SER A 125 0.77 -9.33 -4.45
C SER A 125 1.25 -8.84 -5.82
N LEU A 126 2.52 -9.09 -6.18
CA LEU A 126 3.06 -8.74 -7.50
C LEU A 126 2.35 -9.55 -8.60
N ARG A 127 2.11 -10.84 -8.41
CA ARG A 127 1.40 -11.70 -9.37
C ARG A 127 -0.05 -11.26 -9.56
N VAL A 128 -0.78 -11.03 -8.46
CA VAL A 128 -2.17 -10.55 -8.54
C VAL A 128 -2.23 -9.18 -9.21
N ALA A 129 -1.35 -8.23 -8.85
CA ALA A 129 -1.31 -6.92 -9.48
C ALA A 129 -1.01 -7.03 -10.99
N SER A 130 -0.05 -7.90 -11.39
CA SER A 130 0.26 -8.14 -12.80
C SER A 130 -0.95 -8.68 -13.57
N ALA A 131 -1.63 -9.68 -13.02
CA ALA A 131 -2.80 -10.28 -13.64
C ALA A 131 -3.97 -9.30 -13.76
N VAL A 132 -4.24 -8.53 -12.72
CA VAL A 132 -5.36 -7.56 -12.70
C VAL A 132 -5.10 -6.36 -13.62
N LEU A 133 -3.85 -5.90 -13.73
CA LEU A 133 -3.54 -4.75 -14.58
C LEU A 133 -3.29 -5.12 -16.06
N PHE A 134 -2.82 -6.36 -16.35
CA PHE A 134 -2.28 -6.72 -17.64
C PHE A 134 -2.71 -8.12 -18.13
N SER A 135 -3.85 -8.63 -17.80
CA SER A 135 -4.29 -10.04 -17.86
C SER A 135 -4.08 -10.81 -19.20
N HIS A 136 -3.75 -10.13 -20.29
CA HIS A 136 -3.73 -10.74 -21.64
C HIS A 136 -2.69 -11.88 -21.80
N ASP A 137 -1.46 -11.67 -21.31
CA ASP A 137 -0.38 -12.66 -21.32
C ASP A 137 0.25 -12.71 -19.93
N PRO A 138 0.06 -13.80 -19.16
CA PRO A 138 0.57 -13.91 -17.80
C PRO A 138 2.10 -13.75 -17.69
N ALA A 139 2.87 -14.21 -18.70
CA ALA A 139 4.32 -14.09 -18.71
C ALA A 139 4.75 -12.64 -19.00
N GLU A 140 4.15 -11.99 -20.00
CA GLU A 140 4.37 -10.58 -20.33
C GLU A 140 3.97 -9.67 -19.16
N ALA A 141 2.78 -9.88 -18.58
CA ALA A 141 2.27 -9.15 -17.43
C ALA A 141 3.23 -9.23 -16.21
N LEU A 142 3.72 -10.45 -15.93
CA LEU A 142 4.67 -10.65 -14.84
C LEU A 142 6.02 -10.02 -15.13
N GLY A 143 6.49 -10.04 -16.39
CA GLY A 143 7.71 -9.37 -16.85
C GLY A 143 7.66 -7.85 -16.63
N ILE A 144 6.55 -7.20 -17.00
CA ILE A 144 6.31 -5.78 -16.73
C ILE A 144 6.33 -5.53 -15.21
N GLY A 145 5.64 -6.37 -14.43
CA GLY A 145 5.60 -6.27 -12.98
C GLY A 145 6.99 -6.34 -12.34
N HIS A 146 7.84 -7.27 -12.78
CA HIS A 146 9.22 -7.36 -12.31
C HIS A 146 10.03 -6.12 -12.67
N THR A 147 9.85 -5.57 -13.89
CA THR A 147 10.56 -4.36 -14.33
C THR A 147 10.15 -3.13 -13.49
N ILE A 148 8.86 -2.99 -13.17
CA ILE A 148 8.37 -1.91 -12.29
C ILE A 148 8.93 -2.08 -10.87
N ASN A 149 8.98 -3.31 -10.34
CA ASN A 149 9.55 -3.58 -9.02
C ASN A 149 11.06 -3.29 -8.96
N GLU A 150 11.81 -3.63 -10.01
CA GLU A 150 13.24 -3.28 -10.15
C GLU A 150 13.42 -1.76 -10.20
N TRP A 151 12.67 -1.07 -11.03
CA TRP A 151 12.68 0.39 -11.13
C TRP A 151 12.37 1.06 -9.79
N LEU A 152 11.38 0.54 -9.05
CA LEU A 152 11.05 1.05 -7.73
C LEU A 152 12.22 0.89 -6.76
N GLY A 153 12.87 -0.29 -6.74
CA GLY A 153 14.06 -0.54 -5.92
C GLY A 153 15.20 0.44 -6.24
N ARG A 154 15.44 0.72 -7.52
CA ARG A 154 16.46 1.69 -7.98
C ARG A 154 16.12 3.12 -7.55
N ASN A 155 14.86 3.52 -7.53
CA ASN A 155 14.45 4.85 -7.03
C ASN A 155 14.81 5.08 -5.56
N PHE A 156 14.95 4.02 -4.74
CA PHE A 156 15.32 4.11 -3.32
C PHE A 156 16.79 3.77 -3.04
N ALA A 157 17.57 3.46 -4.07
CA ALA A 157 19.00 3.16 -3.90
C ALA A 157 19.78 4.43 -3.54
N ARG A 158 20.54 4.39 -2.44
CA ARG A 158 21.37 5.53 -1.98
C ARG A 158 22.36 6.01 -3.04
N THR A 159 22.91 5.09 -3.83
CA THR A 159 23.83 5.37 -4.92
C THR A 159 23.22 6.20 -6.03
N VAL A 160 21.92 6.02 -6.30
CA VAL A 160 21.18 6.79 -7.30
C VAL A 160 20.92 8.22 -6.82
N TRP A 161 20.63 8.39 -5.52
CA TRP A 161 20.41 9.72 -4.93
C TRP A 161 21.71 10.50 -4.74
N GLY A 162 22.79 9.82 -4.34
CA GLY A 162 24.08 10.44 -4.08
C GLY A 162 24.83 10.82 -5.36
N PHE A 163 24.58 10.12 -6.46
CA PHE A 163 25.27 10.35 -7.73
C PHE A 163 24.30 10.26 -8.93
N PRO A 164 23.43 11.27 -9.12
CA PRO A 164 22.42 11.28 -10.20
C PRO A 164 23.04 11.68 -11.55
N VAL A 165 24.11 10.99 -11.98
CA VAL A 165 24.80 11.27 -13.24
C VAL A 165 24.41 10.26 -14.30
N ASN A 166 23.95 10.75 -15.46
CA ASN A 166 23.50 9.93 -16.59
C ASN A 166 24.69 9.55 -17.51
N LEU A 167 25.53 8.63 -17.05
CA LEU A 167 26.62 8.05 -17.83
C LEU A 167 26.50 6.52 -17.90
N PRO A 168 27.00 5.88 -18.96
CA PRO A 168 27.06 4.41 -19.05
C PRO A 168 27.69 3.80 -17.79
N GLY A 169 27.09 2.73 -17.25
CA GLY A 169 27.56 2.03 -16.06
C GLY A 169 27.13 2.65 -14.72
N THR A 170 26.59 3.87 -14.68
CA THR A 170 26.14 4.48 -13.42
C THR A 170 24.78 3.91 -12.93
N PRO A 171 24.55 3.84 -11.59
CA PRO A 171 23.28 3.44 -11.02
C PRO A 171 22.10 4.30 -11.51
N TYR A 172 22.33 5.60 -11.72
CA TYR A 172 21.31 6.52 -12.21
C TYR A 172 20.90 6.22 -13.67
N ARG A 173 21.88 5.91 -14.56
CA ARG A 173 21.58 5.44 -15.92
C ARG A 173 20.80 4.12 -15.89
N GLY A 174 21.11 3.23 -14.94
CA GLY A 174 20.33 2.01 -14.70
C GLY A 174 18.86 2.29 -14.34
N LEU A 175 18.58 3.30 -13.51
CA LEU A 175 17.23 3.76 -13.20
C LEU A 175 16.51 4.25 -14.47
N LEU A 176 17.16 5.10 -15.28
CA LEU A 176 16.56 5.64 -16.51
C LEU A 176 16.25 4.53 -17.51
N ARG A 177 17.15 3.55 -17.68
CA ARG A 177 16.92 2.38 -18.54
C ARG A 177 15.74 1.52 -18.06
N SER A 178 15.57 1.34 -16.73
CA SER A 178 14.41 0.63 -16.22
C SER A 178 13.11 1.37 -16.56
N ALA A 179 13.10 2.71 -16.50
CA ALA A 179 11.95 3.51 -16.90
C ALA A 179 11.67 3.44 -18.42
N GLU A 180 12.72 3.45 -19.25
CA GLU A 180 12.62 3.27 -20.71
C GLU A 180 11.95 1.91 -21.04
N ARG A 181 12.42 0.82 -20.41
CA ARG A 181 11.81 -0.53 -20.57
C ARG A 181 10.35 -0.61 -20.14
N ILE A 182 9.99 0.03 -19.02
CA ILE A 182 8.58 0.07 -18.58
C ILE A 182 7.71 0.75 -19.64
N GLU A 183 8.13 1.91 -20.10
CA GLU A 183 7.40 2.68 -21.10
C GLU A 183 7.24 1.89 -22.40
N GLU A 184 8.32 1.33 -22.95
CA GLU A 184 8.33 0.51 -24.15
C GLU A 184 7.40 -0.70 -24.02
N SER A 185 7.46 -1.43 -22.91
CA SER A 185 6.62 -2.60 -22.68
C SER A 185 5.13 -2.25 -22.59
N ILE A 186 4.77 -1.17 -21.88
CA ILE A 186 3.37 -0.75 -21.79
C ILE A 186 2.85 -0.22 -23.13
N LEU A 187 3.64 0.56 -23.87
CA LEU A 187 3.27 1.05 -25.20
C LEU A 187 3.08 -0.09 -26.20
N ALA A 188 3.97 -1.10 -26.17
CA ALA A 188 3.82 -2.30 -27.01
C ALA A 188 2.52 -3.05 -26.69
N MET A 189 2.19 -3.19 -25.41
CA MET A 189 0.93 -3.82 -24.98
C MET A 189 -0.30 -3.01 -25.42
N ILE A 190 -0.28 -1.69 -25.30
CA ILE A 190 -1.35 -0.80 -25.80
C ILE A 190 -1.54 -0.98 -27.32
N ALA A 191 -0.46 -0.98 -28.08
CA ALA A 191 -0.51 -1.17 -29.54
C ALA A 191 -1.09 -2.53 -29.92
N LYS A 192 -0.65 -3.61 -29.23
CA LYS A 192 -1.14 -4.98 -29.44
C LYS A 192 -2.66 -5.06 -29.19
N ARG A 193 -3.15 -4.45 -28.12
CA ARG A 193 -4.59 -4.44 -27.79
C ARG A 193 -5.44 -3.68 -28.78
N ARG A 194 -4.95 -2.54 -29.28
CA ARG A 194 -5.66 -1.79 -30.34
C ARG A 194 -5.79 -2.54 -31.66
N SER A 195 -4.85 -3.46 -31.93
CA SER A 195 -4.88 -4.30 -33.15
C SER A 195 -5.61 -5.63 -32.95
N SER A 196 -5.93 -6.04 -31.71
CA SER A 196 -6.68 -7.26 -31.41
C SER A 196 -8.18 -6.97 -31.35
N ALA A 197 -8.98 -7.94 -31.83
CA ALA A 197 -10.43 -7.94 -31.67
C ALA A 197 -10.86 -8.51 -30.28
N ASP A 198 -9.94 -9.02 -29.48
CA ASP A 198 -10.24 -9.63 -28.20
C ASP A 198 -10.63 -8.58 -27.18
N GLN A 199 -11.74 -8.81 -26.48
CA GLN A 199 -12.16 -7.98 -25.36
C GLN A 199 -11.41 -8.41 -24.10
N HIS A 200 -10.74 -7.46 -23.46
CA HIS A 200 -10.04 -7.67 -22.19
C HIS A 200 -10.73 -6.89 -21.08
N SER A 201 -10.84 -7.49 -19.88
CA SER A 201 -11.51 -6.89 -18.73
C SER A 201 -10.52 -6.43 -17.64
N ASP A 202 -9.23 -6.33 -17.96
CA ASP A 202 -8.21 -5.84 -17.03
C ASP A 202 -8.18 -4.30 -16.93
N VAL A 203 -7.44 -3.81 -15.94
CA VAL A 203 -7.38 -2.37 -15.65
C VAL A 203 -6.86 -1.57 -16.85
N LEU A 204 -5.82 -2.03 -17.56
CA LEU A 204 -5.27 -1.30 -18.70
C LEU A 204 -6.32 -1.14 -19.82
N SER A 205 -7.07 -2.20 -20.13
CA SER A 205 -8.14 -2.15 -21.13
C SER A 205 -9.26 -1.20 -20.72
N LEU A 206 -9.70 -1.28 -19.46
CA LEU A 206 -10.70 -0.34 -18.94
C LEU A 206 -10.23 1.12 -19.02
N LEU A 207 -8.93 1.40 -18.77
CA LEU A 207 -8.37 2.74 -18.90
C LEU A 207 -8.29 3.21 -20.37
N MET A 208 -7.99 2.31 -21.31
CA MET A 208 -7.97 2.62 -22.75
C MET A 208 -9.36 2.98 -23.30
N GLU A 209 -10.40 2.35 -22.76
CA GLU A 209 -11.79 2.56 -23.14
C GLU A 209 -12.46 3.73 -22.42
N ALA A 210 -11.93 4.13 -21.24
CA ALA A 210 -12.53 5.16 -20.41
C ALA A 210 -12.67 6.50 -21.13
N ARG A 211 -13.85 7.11 -20.99
CA ARG A 211 -14.19 8.45 -21.51
C ARG A 211 -14.79 9.28 -20.38
N ASP A 212 -14.50 10.56 -20.38
CA ASP A 212 -15.20 11.52 -19.52
C ASP A 212 -16.43 12.12 -20.27
N ASP A 213 -17.13 13.01 -19.58
CA ASP A 213 -18.34 13.66 -20.08
C ASP A 213 -18.09 14.51 -21.37
N GLU A 214 -16.84 14.94 -21.58
CA GLU A 214 -16.40 15.69 -22.77
C GLU A 214 -15.83 14.77 -23.87
N ASN A 215 -16.00 13.44 -23.73
CA ASN A 215 -15.45 12.41 -24.61
C ASN A 215 -13.91 12.37 -24.66
N TYR A 216 -13.24 12.95 -23.67
CA TYR A 216 -11.78 12.86 -23.55
C TYR A 216 -11.37 11.44 -23.13
N CYS A 217 -10.31 10.92 -23.75
CA CYS A 217 -9.65 9.67 -23.38
C CYS A 217 -8.20 9.92 -23.02
N MET A 218 -7.63 9.00 -22.23
CA MET A 218 -6.22 9.07 -21.86
C MET A 218 -5.31 8.93 -23.09
N THR A 219 -4.30 9.78 -23.15
CA THR A 219 -3.18 9.60 -24.11
C THR A 219 -2.31 8.42 -23.72
N ASP A 220 -1.51 7.88 -24.66
CA ASP A 220 -0.58 6.79 -24.39
C ASP A 220 0.39 7.11 -23.25
N THR A 221 0.88 8.36 -23.20
CA THR A 221 1.73 8.83 -22.10
C THR A 221 1.02 8.80 -20.74
N GLU A 222 -0.24 9.16 -20.71
CA GLU A 222 -1.04 9.10 -19.48
C GLU A 222 -1.34 7.65 -19.09
N LEU A 223 -1.68 6.78 -20.04
CA LEU A 223 -1.86 5.35 -19.80
C LEU A 223 -0.60 4.72 -19.21
N VAL A 224 0.58 4.99 -19.76
CA VAL A 224 1.87 4.52 -19.20
C VAL A 224 2.06 4.99 -17.75
N GLY A 225 1.85 6.28 -17.49
CA GLY A 225 2.02 6.85 -16.16
C GLY A 225 0.99 6.32 -15.16
N GLN A 226 -0.29 6.26 -15.53
CA GLN A 226 -1.36 5.74 -14.67
C GLN A 226 -1.13 4.27 -14.34
N THR A 227 -0.88 3.43 -15.34
CA THR A 227 -0.69 1.99 -15.17
C THR A 227 0.52 1.69 -14.27
N THR A 228 1.65 2.38 -14.50
CA THR A 228 2.84 2.23 -13.65
C THR A 228 2.56 2.59 -12.20
N ILE A 229 1.87 3.70 -11.94
CA ILE A 229 1.57 4.16 -10.57
C ILE A 229 0.52 3.25 -9.90
N LEU A 230 -0.49 2.80 -10.62
CA LEU A 230 -1.50 1.87 -10.10
C LEU A 230 -0.85 0.52 -9.73
N PHE A 231 0.04 0.01 -10.60
CA PHE A 231 0.79 -1.21 -10.30
C PHE A 231 1.62 -1.05 -9.01
N MET A 232 2.43 0.01 -8.93
CA MET A 232 3.27 0.28 -7.77
C MET A 232 2.44 0.37 -6.48
N ALA A 233 1.28 1.03 -6.53
CA ALA A 233 0.42 1.22 -5.37
C ALA A 233 -0.28 -0.07 -4.92
N SER A 234 -0.56 -1.00 -5.84
CA SER A 234 -1.39 -2.18 -5.58
C SER A 234 -0.64 -3.33 -4.90
N PHE A 235 0.69 -3.50 -5.11
CA PHE A 235 1.37 -4.69 -4.61
C PHE A 235 2.11 -4.48 -3.28
N GLU A 236 2.90 -3.42 -3.11
CA GLU A 236 3.71 -3.21 -1.90
C GLU A 236 2.86 -2.96 -0.65
N THR A 237 1.76 -2.22 -0.79
CA THR A 237 0.88 -1.88 0.34
C THR A 237 0.11 -3.11 0.83
N VAL A 238 -0.42 -3.92 -0.09
CA VAL A 238 -1.15 -5.15 0.25
C VAL A 238 -0.20 -6.19 0.84
N ALA A 239 1.00 -6.35 0.27
CA ALA A 239 2.02 -7.24 0.83
C ALA A 239 2.37 -6.89 2.28
N ALA A 240 2.56 -5.62 2.59
CA ALA A 240 2.82 -5.15 3.95
C ALA A 240 1.61 -5.42 4.88
N ALA A 241 0.38 -5.15 4.43
CA ALA A 241 -0.83 -5.41 5.20
C ALA A 241 -1.02 -6.91 5.51
N LEU A 242 -0.87 -7.79 4.50
CA LEU A 242 -0.91 -9.25 4.70
C LEU A 242 0.14 -9.71 5.71
N THR A 243 1.37 -9.24 5.55
CA THR A 243 2.50 -9.61 6.41
C THR A 243 2.26 -9.25 7.88
N TRP A 244 1.85 -8.01 8.13
CA TRP A 244 1.59 -7.55 9.49
C TRP A 244 0.36 -8.22 10.10
N THR A 245 -0.67 -8.49 9.31
CA THR A 245 -1.87 -9.21 9.79
C THR A 245 -1.53 -10.64 10.17
N LEU A 246 -0.77 -11.37 9.35
CA LEU A 246 -0.31 -12.73 9.68
C LEU A 246 0.59 -12.75 10.92
N PHE A 247 1.49 -11.76 11.06
CA PHE A 247 2.32 -11.59 12.25
C PHE A 247 1.46 -11.42 13.51
N LEU A 248 0.51 -10.48 13.48
CA LEU A 248 -0.34 -10.17 14.63
C LEU A 248 -1.20 -11.37 15.03
N LEU A 249 -1.79 -12.06 14.05
CA LEU A 249 -2.59 -13.26 14.32
C LEU A 249 -1.75 -14.40 14.90
N ALA A 250 -0.52 -14.61 14.39
CA ALA A 250 0.39 -15.61 14.92
C ALA A 250 0.84 -15.34 16.38
N GLN A 251 0.76 -14.07 16.84
CA GLN A 251 1.11 -13.68 18.19
C GLN A 251 -0.09 -13.64 19.16
N HIS A 252 -1.33 -13.76 18.63
CA HIS A 252 -2.55 -13.63 19.46
C HIS A 252 -3.46 -14.87 19.27
N PRO A 253 -3.16 -15.97 19.99
CA PRO A 253 -3.88 -17.25 19.85
C PRO A 253 -5.39 -17.15 20.03
N GLU A 254 -5.87 -16.41 21.02
CA GLU A 254 -7.30 -16.25 21.30
C GLU A 254 -8.05 -15.58 20.13
N ILE A 255 -7.44 -14.52 19.55
CA ILE A 255 -8.01 -13.84 18.38
C ILE A 255 -8.03 -14.79 17.18
N MET A 256 -6.97 -15.58 17.00
CA MET A 256 -6.88 -16.56 15.92
C MET A 256 -7.93 -17.67 16.07
N HIS A 257 -8.14 -18.21 17.28
CA HIS A 257 -9.20 -19.19 17.56
C HIS A 257 -10.59 -18.62 17.21
N ALA A 258 -10.89 -17.40 17.67
CA ALA A 258 -12.16 -16.75 17.38
C ALA A 258 -12.39 -16.54 15.88
N LEU A 259 -11.34 -16.20 15.13
CA LEU A 259 -11.39 -16.04 13.68
C LEU A 259 -11.62 -17.37 12.97
N MET A 260 -10.94 -18.44 13.40
CA MET A 260 -11.16 -19.78 12.82
C MET A 260 -12.59 -20.30 13.02
N ASN A 261 -13.20 -20.02 14.18
CA ASN A 261 -14.59 -20.37 14.42
C ASN A 261 -15.55 -19.61 13.48
N GLU A 262 -15.23 -18.35 13.12
CA GLU A 262 -15.99 -17.62 12.10
C GLU A 262 -15.81 -18.28 10.71
N PHE A 263 -14.60 -18.68 10.35
CA PHE A 263 -14.35 -19.33 9.06
C PHE A 263 -15.07 -20.66 8.94
N ASP A 264 -15.09 -21.49 10.00
CA ASP A 264 -15.85 -22.75 10.01
C ASP A 264 -17.35 -22.52 9.78
N ALA A 265 -17.90 -21.50 10.44
CA ALA A 265 -19.32 -21.19 10.36
C ALA A 265 -19.75 -20.62 8.99
N VAL A 266 -18.86 -19.93 8.28
CA VAL A 266 -19.21 -19.19 7.06
C VAL A 266 -18.62 -19.81 5.80
N LEU A 267 -17.38 -20.30 5.86
CA LEU A 267 -16.63 -20.84 4.70
C LEU A 267 -16.64 -22.37 4.65
N ALA A 268 -16.72 -23.04 5.79
CA ALA A 268 -16.79 -24.50 5.92
C ALA A 268 -15.65 -25.27 5.20
N GLY A 269 -14.48 -24.64 5.05
CA GLY A 269 -13.32 -25.23 4.36
C GLY A 269 -13.26 -24.94 2.85
N ASP A 270 -14.29 -24.34 2.28
CA ASP A 270 -14.36 -24.02 0.86
C ASP A 270 -13.55 -22.75 0.49
N LEU A 271 -13.32 -22.57 -0.82
CA LEU A 271 -12.79 -21.33 -1.36
C LEU A 271 -13.81 -20.21 -1.10
N PRO A 272 -13.36 -19.04 -0.61
CA PRO A 272 -14.28 -17.99 -0.22
C PRO A 272 -14.96 -17.35 -1.44
N GLU A 273 -16.28 -17.30 -1.45
CA GLU A 273 -17.07 -16.52 -2.40
C GLU A 273 -17.17 -15.06 -1.95
N VAL A 274 -17.45 -14.15 -2.89
CA VAL A 274 -17.57 -12.71 -2.60
C VAL A 274 -18.65 -12.44 -1.54
N GLU A 275 -19.75 -13.12 -1.61
CA GLU A 275 -20.88 -13.02 -0.68
C GLU A 275 -20.53 -13.55 0.72
N GLN A 276 -19.76 -14.62 0.79
CA GLN A 276 -19.27 -15.18 2.07
C GLN A 276 -18.28 -14.22 2.73
N LEU A 277 -17.38 -13.58 1.96
CA LEU A 277 -16.44 -12.59 2.48
C LEU A 277 -17.14 -11.38 3.12
N ALA A 278 -18.35 -11.03 2.67
CA ALA A 278 -19.16 -9.97 3.31
C ALA A 278 -19.71 -10.38 4.68
N ARG A 279 -19.75 -11.69 4.98
CA ARG A 279 -20.26 -12.28 6.22
C ARG A 279 -19.16 -12.61 7.24
N LEU A 280 -17.98 -12.01 7.11
CA LEU A 280 -16.80 -12.22 7.98
C LEU A 280 -16.48 -10.94 8.79
N PRO A 281 -17.31 -10.52 9.75
CA PRO A 281 -17.09 -9.29 10.53
C PRO A 281 -15.85 -9.35 11.43
N ARG A 282 -15.47 -10.53 11.94
CA ARG A 282 -14.23 -10.68 12.73
C ARG A 282 -13.00 -10.50 11.85
N LEU A 283 -12.99 -11.06 10.64
CA LEU A 283 -11.91 -10.84 9.67
C LEU A 283 -11.81 -9.35 9.30
N ASP A 284 -12.93 -8.66 9.10
CA ASP A 284 -12.95 -7.22 8.87
C ASP A 284 -12.30 -6.45 10.03
N SER A 285 -12.67 -6.80 11.26
CA SER A 285 -12.13 -6.18 12.48
C SER A 285 -10.64 -6.45 12.66
N VAL A 286 -10.19 -7.66 12.36
CA VAL A 286 -8.76 -8.06 12.35
C VAL A 286 -7.97 -7.22 11.34
N ILE A 287 -8.44 -7.10 10.11
CA ILE A 287 -7.79 -6.32 9.06
C ILE A 287 -7.75 -4.83 9.44
N LYS A 288 -8.85 -4.27 9.92
CA LYS A 288 -8.92 -2.89 10.38
C LYS A 288 -7.92 -2.62 11.50
N GLU A 289 -7.87 -3.49 12.51
CA GLU A 289 -6.98 -3.33 13.65
C GLU A 289 -5.52 -3.49 13.27
N SER A 290 -5.21 -4.44 12.39
CA SER A 290 -3.86 -4.61 11.84
C SER A 290 -3.38 -3.35 11.12
N MET A 291 -4.22 -2.78 10.25
CA MET A 291 -3.90 -1.55 9.52
C MET A 291 -3.90 -0.30 10.41
N ARG A 292 -4.57 -0.31 11.56
CA ARG A 292 -4.46 0.74 12.56
C ARG A 292 -3.11 0.70 13.27
N ILE A 293 -2.76 -0.45 13.84
CA ILE A 293 -1.58 -0.57 14.70
C ILE A 293 -0.27 -0.60 13.90
N LEU A 294 -0.27 -1.25 12.74
CA LEU A 294 0.86 -1.36 11.82
C LEU A 294 0.46 -0.92 10.40
N PRO A 295 0.14 0.38 10.19
CA PRO A 295 -0.35 0.85 8.91
C PRO A 295 0.69 0.66 7.80
N PRO A 296 0.30 0.09 6.64
CA PRO A 296 1.19 -0.03 5.48
C PRO A 296 1.81 1.31 5.07
N VAL A 297 1.04 2.40 5.12
CA VAL A 297 1.51 3.76 4.86
C VAL A 297 1.46 4.56 6.16
N PRO A 298 2.56 4.65 6.93
CA PRO A 298 2.54 5.24 8.27
C PRO A 298 2.50 6.77 8.28
N TYR A 299 2.81 7.42 7.16
CA TYR A 299 2.72 8.87 6.98
C TYR A 299 2.67 9.24 5.51
N THR A 300 2.15 10.43 5.24
CA THR A 300 2.25 11.10 3.94
C THR A 300 2.96 12.44 4.07
N ILE A 301 3.56 12.92 2.99
CA ILE A 301 4.24 14.22 2.96
C ILE A 301 3.53 15.13 1.96
N HIS A 302 3.22 16.33 2.41
CA HIS A 302 2.57 17.35 1.60
C HIS A 302 3.45 18.60 1.51
N SER A 303 3.33 19.33 0.42
CA SER A 303 3.97 20.63 0.23
C SER A 303 2.90 21.72 0.20
N THR A 304 3.11 22.80 0.91
CA THR A 304 2.21 23.97 0.86
C THR A 304 2.30 24.67 -0.49
N MET A 305 1.15 25.02 -1.07
CA MET A 305 1.06 25.65 -2.40
C MET A 305 1.09 27.16 -2.37
N ARG A 306 0.95 27.77 -1.19
CA ARG A 306 1.07 29.19 -0.93
C ARG A 306 1.46 29.43 0.54
N ARG A 307 1.70 30.68 0.91
CA ARG A 307 1.84 31.04 2.33
C ARG A 307 0.51 30.80 3.04
N LEU A 308 0.56 30.10 4.17
CA LEU A 308 -0.61 29.79 5.00
C LEU A 308 -0.21 29.64 6.47
N LYS A 309 -1.19 29.66 7.36
CA LYS A 309 -1.01 29.36 8.78
C LYS A 309 -1.51 27.93 9.08
N LEU A 310 -0.68 27.15 9.76
CA LEU A 310 -1.06 25.83 10.29
C LEU A 310 -0.78 25.79 11.79
N GLY A 311 -1.82 25.84 12.60
CA GLY A 311 -1.68 26.07 14.03
C GLY A 311 -0.91 27.37 14.34
N PRO A 312 0.14 27.33 15.18
CA PRO A 312 0.96 28.51 15.49
C PRO A 312 1.97 28.86 14.38
N PHE A 313 2.19 27.98 13.39
CA PHE A 313 3.25 28.17 12.41
C PHE A 313 2.77 28.89 11.15
N ALA A 314 3.52 29.93 10.72
CA ALA A 314 3.38 30.52 9.39
C ALA A 314 4.26 29.73 8.41
N LEU A 315 3.64 29.02 7.50
CA LEU A 315 4.31 28.20 6.49
C LEU A 315 4.45 28.98 5.18
N THR A 316 5.64 28.94 4.58
CA THR A 316 5.89 29.53 3.25
C THR A 316 5.44 28.59 2.14
N HIS A 317 5.37 29.06 0.90
CA HIS A 317 5.20 28.19 -0.27
C HIS A 317 6.30 27.11 -0.29
N GLY A 318 5.91 25.86 -0.49
CA GLY A 318 6.84 24.73 -0.57
C GLY A 318 7.30 24.19 0.79
N ALA A 319 6.80 24.71 1.92
CA ALA A 319 7.02 24.08 3.21
C ALA A 319 6.47 22.67 3.22
N ARG A 320 7.16 21.75 3.92
CA ARG A 320 6.75 20.33 3.95
C ARG A 320 6.02 20.00 5.24
N VAL A 321 4.87 19.36 5.10
CA VAL A 321 4.05 18.86 6.21
C VAL A 321 4.04 17.35 6.15
N ILE A 322 4.55 16.71 7.19
CA ILE A 322 4.49 15.26 7.42
C ILE A 322 3.21 14.98 8.19
N ASN A 323 2.22 14.39 7.53
CA ASN A 323 0.98 13.94 8.14
C ASN A 323 1.15 12.50 8.60
N SER A 324 1.13 12.24 9.92
CA SER A 324 1.41 10.94 10.48
C SER A 324 0.15 10.14 10.78
N HIS A 325 -0.18 9.19 9.91
CA HIS A 325 -1.26 8.22 10.13
C HIS A 325 -0.94 7.34 11.34
N TYR A 326 0.30 6.83 11.43
CA TYR A 326 0.73 5.98 12.54
C TYR A 326 0.50 6.65 13.91
N LEU A 327 0.91 7.90 14.08
CA LEU A 327 0.73 8.59 15.35
C LEU A 327 -0.76 8.89 15.63
N THR A 328 -1.52 9.29 14.62
CA THR A 328 -2.97 9.48 14.77
C THR A 328 -3.66 8.19 15.22
N HIS A 329 -3.30 7.05 14.64
CA HIS A 329 -3.83 5.74 15.02
C HIS A 329 -3.38 5.25 16.41
N HIS A 330 -2.43 5.95 17.05
CA HIS A 330 -1.91 5.63 18.38
C HIS A 330 -2.23 6.72 19.42
N LEU A 331 -3.19 7.59 19.12
CA LEU A 331 -3.69 8.56 20.09
C LEU A 331 -4.61 7.85 21.10
N PRO A 332 -4.29 7.87 22.44
CA PRO A 332 -5.09 7.17 23.43
C PRO A 332 -6.54 7.68 23.52
N GLU A 333 -6.75 8.96 23.22
CA GLU A 333 -8.06 9.61 23.18
C GLU A 333 -8.97 9.10 22.05
N LEU A 334 -8.38 8.58 20.97
CA LEU A 334 -9.12 7.97 19.86
C LEU A 334 -9.19 6.44 20.00
N TYR A 335 -8.09 5.85 20.48
CA TYR A 335 -7.91 4.41 20.56
C TYR A 335 -7.36 4.02 21.94
N PRO A 336 -8.23 3.76 22.94
CA PRO A 336 -7.79 3.28 24.25
C PRO A 336 -6.88 2.04 24.12
N GLU A 337 -5.80 1.96 24.90
CA GLU A 337 -4.74 0.95 24.77
C GLU A 337 -4.20 0.85 23.34
N PRO A 338 -3.60 1.92 22.79
CA PRO A 338 -3.36 2.02 21.34
C PRO A 338 -2.31 1.02 20.81
N GLU A 339 -1.42 0.52 21.66
CA GLU A 339 -0.43 -0.51 21.31
C GLU A 339 -0.98 -1.94 21.41
N ARG A 340 -2.18 -2.15 21.95
CA ARG A 340 -2.79 -3.46 22.06
C ARG A 340 -3.54 -3.83 20.78
N PHE A 341 -3.24 -4.99 20.22
CA PHE A 341 -3.99 -5.54 19.09
C PHE A 341 -5.34 -6.07 19.59
N ARG A 342 -6.40 -5.29 19.42
CA ARG A 342 -7.75 -5.56 19.94
C ARG A 342 -8.80 -5.39 18.84
N PRO A 343 -8.99 -6.38 17.95
CA PRO A 343 -10.00 -6.32 16.89
C PRO A 343 -11.43 -6.03 17.38
N ALA A 344 -11.78 -6.46 18.61
CA ALA A 344 -13.08 -6.20 19.21
C ALA A 344 -13.40 -4.71 19.36
N ARG A 345 -12.39 -3.81 19.41
CA ARG A 345 -12.65 -2.37 19.49
C ARG A 345 -13.54 -1.83 18.36
N TRP A 346 -13.52 -2.45 17.19
CA TRP A 346 -14.30 -2.04 16.04
C TRP A 346 -15.81 -2.27 16.16
N THR A 347 -16.26 -2.94 17.22
CA THR A 347 -17.67 -3.01 17.64
C THR A 347 -18.05 -1.92 18.66
N GLU A 348 -17.07 -1.22 19.22
CA GLU A 348 -17.22 -0.24 20.30
C GLU A 348 -17.00 1.20 19.81
N ILE A 349 -16.22 1.38 18.73
CA ILE A 349 -15.86 2.69 18.18
C ILE A 349 -16.26 2.80 16.71
N ASP A 350 -16.60 4.03 16.28
CA ASP A 350 -16.88 4.37 14.89
C ASP A 350 -16.07 5.63 14.49
N PRO A 351 -14.75 5.47 14.24
CA PRO A 351 -13.90 6.59 13.92
C PRO A 351 -14.24 7.17 12.54
N ASN A 352 -14.24 8.50 12.44
CA ASN A 352 -14.45 9.18 11.16
C ASN A 352 -13.22 9.05 10.23
N GLN A 353 -13.39 9.48 8.98
CA GLN A 353 -12.34 9.34 7.94
C GLN A 353 -11.02 10.08 8.24
N TYR A 354 -10.96 11.00 9.20
CA TYR A 354 -9.76 11.73 9.58
C TYR A 354 -9.11 11.17 10.86
N GLU A 355 -9.76 10.25 11.52
CA GLU A 355 -9.28 9.50 12.68
C GLU A 355 -8.67 8.16 12.27
N TYR A 356 -9.29 7.46 11.29
CA TYR A 356 -8.82 6.19 10.76
C TYR A 356 -8.40 6.33 9.28
N LEU A 357 -7.10 6.25 9.02
CA LEU A 357 -6.47 6.68 7.77
C LEU A 357 -5.73 5.57 6.98
N PRO A 358 -6.10 4.28 7.03
CA PRO A 358 -5.34 3.25 6.31
C PRO A 358 -5.37 3.47 4.79
N PHE A 359 -6.43 4.12 4.30
CA PHE A 359 -6.65 4.47 2.90
C PHE A 359 -6.59 5.99 2.66
N SER A 360 -5.98 6.77 3.59
CA SER A 360 -6.01 8.22 3.58
C SER A 360 -7.45 8.78 3.69
N ALA A 361 -7.64 10.07 3.46
CA ALA A 361 -8.95 10.73 3.55
C ALA A 361 -9.09 11.86 2.51
N GLY A 362 -10.31 12.40 2.40
CA GLY A 362 -10.65 13.55 1.55
C GLY A 362 -10.62 13.22 0.05
N PRO A 363 -10.47 14.24 -0.83
CA PRO A 363 -10.55 14.07 -2.29
C PRO A 363 -9.50 13.13 -2.88
N ARG A 364 -8.47 12.77 -2.09
CA ARG A 364 -7.38 11.88 -2.49
C ARG A 364 -7.38 10.53 -1.75
N THR A 365 -8.51 10.16 -1.16
CA THR A 365 -8.73 8.82 -0.61
C THR A 365 -8.31 7.74 -1.62
N CYS A 366 -7.75 6.64 -1.12
CA CYS A 366 -7.27 5.54 -1.96
C CYS A 366 -8.36 5.02 -2.89
N ILE A 367 -8.06 5.02 -4.19
CA ILE A 367 -8.98 4.54 -5.22
C ILE A 367 -9.10 3.01 -5.18
N GLY A 368 -8.03 2.31 -4.78
CA GLY A 368 -7.97 0.85 -4.69
C GLY A 368 -8.41 0.26 -3.34
N ALA A 369 -9.13 1.01 -2.48
CA ALA A 369 -9.51 0.52 -1.16
C ALA A 369 -10.36 -0.75 -1.20
N ALA A 370 -11.35 -0.82 -2.11
CA ALA A 370 -12.19 -2.00 -2.30
C ALA A 370 -11.37 -3.20 -2.78
N PHE A 371 -10.49 -3.00 -3.77
CA PHE A 371 -9.57 -4.02 -4.28
C PHE A 371 -8.66 -4.56 -3.16
N ALA A 372 -8.00 -3.68 -2.43
CA ALA A 372 -7.09 -4.08 -1.35
C ALA A 372 -7.83 -4.86 -0.26
N THR A 373 -9.00 -4.41 0.16
CA THR A 373 -9.81 -5.10 1.18
C THR A 373 -10.24 -6.49 0.72
N GLN A 374 -10.72 -6.63 -0.51
CA GLN A 374 -11.11 -7.94 -1.05
C GLN A 374 -9.92 -8.88 -1.16
N PHE A 375 -8.78 -8.38 -1.66
CA PHE A 375 -7.57 -9.18 -1.77
C PHE A 375 -7.04 -9.64 -0.40
N LEU A 376 -7.05 -8.76 0.62
CA LEU A 376 -6.72 -9.13 2.00
C LEU A 376 -7.65 -10.23 2.51
N LYS A 377 -8.96 -10.09 2.34
CA LYS A 377 -9.94 -11.08 2.79
C LYS A 377 -9.76 -12.43 2.12
N VAL A 378 -9.67 -12.47 0.79
CA VAL A 378 -9.46 -13.71 0.01
C VAL A 378 -8.17 -14.39 0.47
N SER A 379 -7.06 -13.67 0.49
CA SER A 379 -5.77 -14.28 0.79
C SER A 379 -5.68 -14.77 2.24
N LEU A 380 -6.12 -13.97 3.21
CA LEU A 380 -6.08 -14.35 4.62
C LEU A 380 -6.99 -15.55 4.90
N SER A 381 -8.23 -15.57 4.39
CA SER A 381 -9.13 -16.68 4.61
C SER A 381 -8.57 -18.00 4.04
N MET A 382 -8.05 -17.98 2.80
CA MET A 382 -7.45 -19.16 2.19
C MET A 382 -6.20 -19.66 2.90
N MET A 383 -5.29 -18.72 3.30
CA MET A 383 -4.06 -19.05 4.01
C MET A 383 -4.34 -19.67 5.37
N LEU A 384 -5.24 -19.05 6.15
CA LEU A 384 -5.51 -19.41 7.52
C LEU A 384 -6.38 -20.66 7.64
N GLN A 385 -7.28 -20.94 6.69
CA GLN A 385 -8.00 -22.21 6.65
C GLN A 385 -7.04 -23.39 6.43
N ARG A 386 -6.01 -23.20 5.59
CA ARG A 386 -5.12 -24.29 5.20
C ARG A 386 -3.93 -24.47 6.13
N PHE A 387 -3.38 -23.36 6.67
CA PHE A 387 -2.12 -23.38 7.39
C PHE A 387 -2.19 -22.65 8.73
N ARG A 388 -1.44 -23.14 9.69
CA ARG A 388 -1.06 -22.45 10.90
C ARG A 388 0.32 -21.81 10.72
N PHE A 389 0.42 -20.52 11.05
CA PHE A 389 1.64 -19.74 10.99
C PHE A 389 2.19 -19.51 12.40
N ALA A 390 3.49 -19.69 12.58
CA ALA A 390 4.18 -19.36 13.81
C ALA A 390 5.48 -18.61 13.48
N VAL A 391 5.72 -17.49 14.14
CA VAL A 391 7.00 -16.76 13.97
C VAL A 391 8.12 -17.65 14.50
N VAL A 392 9.25 -17.72 13.77
CA VAL A 392 10.42 -18.47 14.25
C VAL A 392 10.90 -17.84 15.57
N PRO A 393 11.01 -18.62 16.66
CA PRO A 393 11.39 -18.09 17.98
C PRO A 393 12.71 -17.32 17.94
N GLY A 394 12.79 -16.21 18.70
CA GLY A 394 13.97 -15.33 18.75
C GLY A 394 14.14 -14.41 17.55
N THR A 395 13.21 -14.44 16.57
CA THR A 395 13.27 -13.55 15.40
C THR A 395 13.31 -12.08 15.83
N ARG A 396 14.28 -11.34 15.27
CA ARG A 396 14.38 -9.90 15.41
C ARG A 396 13.54 -9.21 14.33
N ILE A 397 12.54 -8.44 14.75
CA ILE A 397 11.63 -7.71 13.86
C ILE A 397 11.82 -6.21 14.08
N ASP A 398 12.57 -5.59 13.17
CA ASP A 398 12.75 -4.15 13.09
C ASP A 398 11.96 -3.62 11.89
N ARG A 399 11.37 -2.42 12.03
CA ARG A 399 10.67 -1.78 10.93
C ARG A 399 11.63 -1.06 9.98
N MET A 400 11.28 -1.04 8.72
CA MET A 400 11.83 -0.15 7.71
C MET A 400 10.68 0.58 7.02
N VAL A 401 10.82 1.88 6.84
CA VAL A 401 9.83 2.67 6.09
C VAL A 401 10.52 3.25 4.84
N ARG A 402 9.99 2.89 3.68
CA ARG A 402 10.31 3.51 2.38
C ARG A 402 9.04 4.17 1.85
N ILE A 403 8.28 3.50 0.99
CA ILE A 403 6.88 3.84 0.69
C ILE A 403 5.99 3.23 1.76
N THR A 404 6.20 1.95 2.04
CA THR A 404 5.46 1.16 3.01
C THR A 404 6.29 0.88 4.26
N MET A 405 5.60 0.65 5.36
CA MET A 405 6.20 0.12 6.59
C MET A 405 6.26 -1.40 6.49
N GLN A 406 7.47 -1.94 6.52
CA GLN A 406 7.75 -3.36 6.30
C GLN A 406 8.80 -3.88 7.28
N PRO A 407 8.90 -5.19 7.53
CA PRO A 407 9.98 -5.76 8.30
C PRO A 407 11.31 -5.56 7.56
N ARG A 408 12.33 -5.07 8.28
CA ARG A 408 13.63 -4.71 7.70
C ARG A 408 14.39 -5.92 7.16
N HIS A 409 14.26 -7.07 7.81
CA HIS A 409 15.04 -8.28 7.56
C HIS A 409 14.15 -9.46 7.15
N GLY A 410 12.97 -9.17 6.60
CA GLY A 410 11.95 -10.17 6.33
C GLY A 410 11.18 -10.58 7.59
N LEU A 411 10.30 -11.57 7.46
CA LEU A 411 9.51 -12.14 8.54
C LEU A 411 9.53 -13.67 8.44
N PRO A 412 10.55 -14.34 9.01
CA PRO A 412 10.62 -15.80 8.98
C PRO A 412 9.52 -16.41 9.84
N MET A 413 8.67 -17.22 9.22
CA MET A 413 7.60 -17.95 9.88
C MET A 413 7.64 -19.43 9.47
N SER A 414 7.36 -20.29 10.43
CA SER A 414 7.11 -21.71 10.20
C SER A 414 5.69 -21.91 9.75
N ILE A 415 5.49 -22.79 8.78
CA ILE A 415 4.16 -23.17 8.28
C ILE A 415 3.88 -24.61 8.72
N PHE A 416 2.74 -24.82 9.36
CA PHE A 416 2.25 -26.11 9.82
C PHE A 416 0.86 -26.38 9.20
N GLU A 417 0.42 -27.63 9.24
CA GLU A 417 -1.00 -27.93 9.03
C GLU A 417 -1.86 -27.17 10.06
N ASN A 418 -3.06 -26.81 9.67
CA ASN A 418 -3.95 -26.10 10.58
C ASN A 418 -4.52 -27.09 11.63
N ASP A 419 -3.71 -27.40 12.63
CA ASP A 419 -4.04 -28.23 13.79
C ASP A 419 -4.65 -27.42 14.95
N ARG A 420 -4.87 -26.11 14.74
CA ARG A 420 -5.38 -25.15 15.74
C ARG A 420 -4.55 -25.02 17.03
N LYS A 421 -3.32 -25.52 17.05
CA LYS A 421 -2.41 -25.35 18.18
C LYS A 421 -1.71 -24.00 18.10
N PHE A 422 -2.49 -22.93 18.19
CA PHE A 422 -1.95 -21.57 18.12
C PHE A 422 -1.19 -21.23 19.40
N ALA A 423 0.00 -20.67 19.25
CA ALA A 423 0.83 -20.18 20.35
C ALA A 423 1.68 -19.00 19.83
N GLY A 424 1.83 -17.97 20.68
CA GLY A 424 2.75 -16.88 20.39
C GLY A 424 4.20 -17.34 20.45
N SER A 425 5.09 -16.61 19.81
CA SER A 425 6.54 -16.88 19.79
C SER A 425 7.30 -15.70 20.39
N GLU A 426 8.40 -15.99 21.11
CA GLU A 426 9.30 -14.90 21.53
C GLU A 426 9.88 -14.20 20.31
N VAL A 427 9.74 -12.85 20.28
CA VAL A 427 10.31 -11.99 19.25
C VAL A 427 11.08 -10.83 19.89
N ARG A 428 12.04 -10.29 19.13
CA ARG A 428 12.91 -9.18 19.57
C ARG A 428 12.82 -8.02 18.59
N GLY A 429 13.42 -6.88 18.95
CA GLY A 429 13.53 -5.71 18.08
C GLY A 429 12.44 -4.68 18.29
N GLN A 430 12.38 -3.71 17.40
CA GLN A 430 11.51 -2.52 17.51
C GLN A 430 10.02 -2.84 17.53
N ILE A 431 9.60 -4.03 17.08
CA ILE A 431 8.19 -4.43 17.08
C ILE A 431 7.58 -4.38 18.50
N ARG A 432 8.36 -4.68 19.53
CA ARG A 432 7.92 -4.65 20.93
C ARG A 432 7.64 -3.24 21.48
N GLU A 433 8.16 -2.22 20.81
CA GLU A 433 7.87 -0.81 21.11
C GLU A 433 6.60 -0.32 20.38
N MET A 434 6.13 -1.07 19.39
CA MET A 434 5.02 -0.71 18.51
C MET A 434 3.74 -1.44 18.86
N VAL A 435 3.86 -2.67 19.36
CA VAL A 435 2.74 -3.55 19.68
C VAL A 435 3.00 -4.22 21.03
N THR A 436 2.01 -4.18 21.91
CA THR A 436 1.99 -5.01 23.13
C THR A 436 1.70 -6.44 22.71
N LEU A 437 2.70 -7.30 22.86
CA LEU A 437 2.58 -8.73 22.58
C LEU A 437 2.25 -9.49 23.87
N PRO A 438 1.50 -10.60 23.80
CA PRO A 438 1.19 -11.47 24.96
C PRO A 438 2.43 -12.00 25.66
#